data_9c94a198e926ec2f51b0d71888492a1c
#
_entry.id   9c94a198e926ec2f51b0d71888492a1c
#
_cell.length_a   1.000
_cell.length_b   1.000
_cell.length_c   1.000
_cell.angle_alpha   90.00
_cell.angle_beta   90.00
_cell.angle_gamma   90.00
#
_symmetry.space_group_name_H-M   'P 1'
#
loop_
_entity.id
_entity.type
_entity.pdbx_description
1 polymer ?
#
loop_
_entity_poly.entity_id
_entity_poly.type
_entity_poly.pdbx_seq_one_letter_code
_entity_poly.pdbx_strand_id
1 'polypeptide(L)'
;MKKLLLLLLIVSFTACNTSHPDYEANKILAQKWVETFENQNMDLWEEVVSEDVIDVSPMYGMGQVDYASSKQVAEFYVNNYTDVKFNNPVWLPGIDTLTMKPDGSVRAYGVWTGKSISTGREFSMTSYHNFDFEGGKIVRTGEYFDATGMVSAVGPVQRNVIVKVSKS
;
A
#
# COMPACT_ATOMS: atom_id res chain seq x y z
N MET A 1 39.54 37.67 -4.37
CA MET A 1 39.63 36.21 -4.44
C MET A 1 38.89 35.48 -3.32
N LYS A 2 39.06 35.82 -2.03
CA LYS A 2 38.34 35.17 -0.92
C LYS A 2 36.80 35.26 -1.00
N LYS A 3 36.22 36.38 -1.46
CA LYS A 3 34.77 36.58 -1.63
C LYS A 3 34.20 35.73 -2.80
N LEU A 4 34.99 35.52 -3.84
CA LEU A 4 34.59 34.68 -4.98
C LEU A 4 34.56 33.18 -4.62
N LEU A 5 35.52 32.76 -3.77
CA LEU A 5 35.57 31.38 -3.25
C LEU A 5 34.37 31.06 -2.34
N LEU A 6 33.94 32.06 -1.52
CA LEU A 6 32.76 31.91 -0.65
C LEU A 6 31.47 31.81 -1.44
N LEU A 7 31.34 32.55 -2.55
CA LEU A 7 30.18 32.47 -3.45
C LEU A 7 30.10 31.07 -4.16
N LEU A 8 31.25 30.54 -4.58
CA LEU A 8 31.30 29.19 -5.16
C LEU A 8 30.92 28.10 -4.16
N LEU A 9 31.25 28.25 -2.88
CA LEU A 9 30.91 27.31 -1.81
C LEU A 9 29.40 27.28 -1.53
N ILE A 10 28.73 28.44 -1.59
CA ILE A 10 27.30 28.56 -1.37
C ILE A 10 26.50 27.88 -2.50
N VAL A 11 26.96 27.99 -3.75
CA VAL A 11 26.33 27.34 -4.91
C VAL A 11 26.42 25.79 -4.85
N SER A 12 27.46 25.27 -4.21
CA SER A 12 27.65 23.82 -4.07
C SER A 12 26.69 23.16 -3.11
N PHE A 13 26.07 23.89 -2.18
CA PHE A 13 25.10 23.34 -1.22
C PHE A 13 23.65 23.30 -1.73
N THR A 14 23.36 23.91 -2.89
CA THR A 14 22.00 23.89 -3.47
C THR A 14 21.76 22.72 -4.42
N ALA A 15 22.74 21.86 -4.65
CA ALA A 15 22.71 20.84 -5.70
C ALA A 15 22.24 19.44 -5.29
N CYS A 16 21.80 19.26 -4.02
CA CYS A 16 21.33 17.95 -3.56
C CYS A 16 19.86 17.96 -3.13
N ASN A 17 18.97 18.31 -4.03
CA ASN A 17 17.59 17.91 -3.88
C ASN A 17 17.45 16.53 -4.54
N THR A 18 17.65 15.47 -3.77
CA THR A 18 17.64 14.08 -4.24
C THR A 18 16.23 13.49 -4.33
N SER A 19 15.19 14.26 -4.00
CA SER A 19 13.80 13.83 -4.08
C SER A 19 13.04 14.55 -5.21
N HIS A 20 12.05 13.86 -5.78
CA HIS A 20 11.11 14.47 -6.70
C HIS A 20 10.28 15.55 -5.98
N PRO A 21 9.95 16.70 -6.61
CA PRO A 21 9.22 17.79 -5.97
C PRO A 21 7.87 17.35 -5.39
N ASP A 22 7.18 16.40 -6.03
CA ASP A 22 5.86 15.93 -5.62
C ASP A 22 5.91 14.81 -4.57
N TYR A 23 7.11 14.30 -4.22
CA TYR A 23 7.23 13.13 -3.32
C TYR A 23 6.53 13.32 -1.98
N GLU A 24 6.71 14.46 -1.33
CA GLU A 24 6.08 14.69 -0.01
C GLU A 24 4.56 14.79 -0.09
N ALA A 25 4.01 15.43 -1.14
CA ALA A 25 2.57 15.47 -1.38
C ALA A 25 2.01 14.07 -1.67
N ASN A 26 2.67 13.31 -2.51
CA ASN A 26 2.30 11.95 -2.88
C ASN A 26 2.39 10.98 -1.68
N LYS A 27 3.39 11.16 -0.81
CA LYS A 27 3.50 10.40 0.44
C LYS A 27 2.29 10.62 1.36
N ILE A 28 1.77 11.84 1.45
CA ILE A 28 0.56 12.13 2.22
C ILE A 28 -0.65 11.36 1.66
N LEU A 29 -0.79 11.28 0.33
CA LEU A 29 -1.86 10.49 -0.30
C LEU A 29 -1.71 8.99 0.01
N ALA A 30 -0.48 8.46 -0.06
CA ALA A 30 -0.22 7.06 0.31
C ALA A 30 -0.50 6.79 1.81
N GLN A 31 -0.19 7.72 2.69
CA GLN A 31 -0.52 7.64 4.11
C GLN A 31 -2.04 7.64 4.32
N LYS A 32 -2.78 8.48 3.62
CA LYS A 32 -4.25 8.50 3.67
C LYS A 32 -4.86 7.18 3.16
N TRP A 33 -4.25 6.57 2.14
CA TRP A 33 -4.64 5.23 1.70
C TRP A 33 -4.47 4.19 2.85
N VAL A 34 -3.37 4.24 3.60
CA VAL A 34 -3.16 3.40 4.79
C VAL A 34 -4.22 3.68 5.87
N GLU A 35 -4.53 4.95 6.13
CA GLU A 35 -5.54 5.36 7.11
C GLU A 35 -6.95 4.83 6.80
N THR A 36 -7.27 4.50 5.55
CA THR A 36 -8.50 3.81 5.17
C THR A 36 -8.73 2.57 6.03
N PHE A 37 -7.71 1.75 6.13
CA PHE A 37 -7.79 0.46 6.84
C PHE A 37 -7.68 0.63 8.35
N GLU A 38 -6.83 1.54 8.82
CA GLU A 38 -6.68 1.83 10.24
C GLU A 38 -7.94 2.44 10.88
N ASN A 39 -8.64 3.28 10.12
CA ASN A 39 -9.85 3.98 10.56
C ASN A 39 -11.14 3.30 10.09
N GLN A 40 -11.04 2.21 9.34
CA GLN A 40 -12.18 1.51 8.71
C GLN A 40 -13.09 2.48 7.91
N ASN A 41 -12.49 3.37 7.13
CA ASN A 41 -13.18 4.45 6.42
C ASN A 41 -12.89 4.42 4.92
N MET A 42 -13.82 3.91 4.12
CA MET A 42 -13.71 3.82 2.67
C MET A 42 -13.73 5.18 1.95
N ASP A 43 -14.29 6.22 2.56
CA ASP A 43 -14.29 7.58 1.96
C ASP A 43 -12.85 8.08 1.74
N LEU A 44 -11.92 7.72 2.63
CA LEU A 44 -10.50 8.06 2.47
C LEU A 44 -9.88 7.38 1.24
N TRP A 45 -10.24 6.12 0.99
CA TRP A 45 -9.80 5.36 -0.17
C TRP A 45 -10.31 6.00 -1.48
N GLU A 46 -11.60 6.30 -1.54
CA GLU A 46 -12.23 6.93 -2.70
C GLU A 46 -11.69 8.35 -2.98
N GLU A 47 -11.30 9.06 -1.92
CA GLU A 47 -10.69 10.38 -2.06
C GLU A 47 -9.32 10.31 -2.75
N VAL A 48 -8.51 9.29 -2.51
CA VAL A 48 -7.12 9.26 -2.99
C VAL A 48 -6.88 8.35 -4.19
N VAL A 49 -7.75 7.38 -4.46
CA VAL A 49 -7.61 6.43 -5.57
C VAL A 49 -8.33 6.95 -6.83
N SER A 50 -7.66 6.84 -7.97
CA SER A 50 -8.23 7.19 -9.30
C SER A 50 -9.20 6.11 -9.76
N GLU A 51 -10.27 6.50 -10.48
CA GLU A 51 -11.15 5.55 -11.16
C GLU A 51 -10.43 4.74 -12.27
N ASP A 52 -9.30 5.25 -12.77
CA ASP A 52 -8.45 4.57 -13.76
C ASP A 52 -7.31 3.75 -13.11
N VAL A 53 -7.38 3.49 -11.80
CA VAL A 53 -6.31 2.78 -11.09
C VAL A 53 -6.08 1.37 -11.65
N ILE A 54 -4.80 1.00 -11.74
CA ILE A 54 -4.38 -0.39 -11.95
C ILE A 54 -3.74 -0.85 -10.64
N ASP A 55 -4.35 -1.83 -10.00
CA ASP A 55 -3.88 -2.37 -8.74
C ASP A 55 -3.35 -3.80 -8.91
N VAL A 56 -2.21 -4.11 -8.28
CA VAL A 56 -1.69 -5.48 -8.19
C VAL A 56 -2.12 -6.06 -6.84
N SER A 57 -3.20 -6.83 -6.88
CA SER A 57 -3.81 -7.42 -5.68
C SER A 57 -2.88 -8.43 -5.01
N PRO A 58 -2.78 -8.44 -3.66
CA PRO A 58 -2.01 -9.42 -2.92
C PRO A 58 -2.72 -10.77 -2.80
N MET A 59 -3.97 -10.87 -3.27
CA MET A 59 -4.75 -12.09 -3.23
C MET A 59 -4.34 -13.04 -4.35
N TYR A 60 -4.05 -14.28 -4.00
CA TYR A 60 -3.64 -15.30 -4.97
C TYR A 60 -4.65 -15.44 -6.11
N GLY A 61 -4.13 -15.38 -7.34
CA GLY A 61 -4.90 -15.59 -8.57
C GLY A 61 -5.60 -14.34 -9.13
N MET A 62 -5.61 -13.21 -8.42
CA MET A 62 -6.25 -11.98 -8.92
C MET A 62 -5.35 -11.20 -9.90
N GLY A 63 -4.05 -11.08 -9.63
CA GLY A 63 -3.13 -10.33 -10.49
C GLY A 63 -3.45 -8.83 -10.52
N GLN A 64 -3.40 -8.24 -11.72
CA GLN A 64 -3.80 -6.84 -11.92
C GLN A 64 -5.33 -6.73 -11.97
N VAL A 65 -5.86 -5.77 -11.25
CA VAL A 65 -7.30 -5.50 -11.13
C VAL A 65 -7.60 -4.02 -11.38
N ASP A 66 -8.82 -3.75 -11.77
CA ASP A 66 -9.37 -2.41 -11.98
C ASP A 66 -9.88 -1.77 -10.67
N TYR A 67 -10.38 -0.54 -10.77
CA TYR A 67 -10.94 0.22 -9.65
C TYR A 67 -12.04 -0.56 -8.91
N ALA A 68 -13.00 -1.15 -9.64
CA ALA A 68 -14.12 -1.83 -9.01
C ALA A 68 -13.66 -3.05 -8.20
N SER A 69 -12.74 -3.82 -8.74
CA SER A 69 -12.17 -5.00 -8.07
C SER A 69 -11.25 -4.61 -6.91
N SER A 70 -10.43 -3.56 -7.07
CA SER A 70 -9.57 -3.02 -6.00
C SER A 70 -10.40 -2.49 -4.84
N LYS A 71 -11.50 -1.75 -5.14
CA LYS A 71 -12.45 -1.29 -4.13
C LYS A 71 -13.07 -2.44 -3.35
N GLN A 72 -13.50 -3.51 -4.03
CA GLN A 72 -14.04 -4.69 -3.35
C GLN A 72 -13.04 -5.35 -2.40
N VAL A 73 -11.76 -5.41 -2.79
CA VAL A 73 -10.69 -5.91 -1.91
C VAL A 73 -10.49 -5.00 -0.69
N ALA A 74 -10.47 -3.68 -0.89
CA ALA A 74 -10.37 -2.73 0.21
C ALA A 74 -11.57 -2.84 1.17
N GLU A 75 -12.80 -2.90 0.64
CA GLU A 75 -14.03 -3.10 1.41
C GLU A 75 -14.00 -4.43 2.18
N PHE A 76 -13.45 -5.48 1.57
CA PHE A 76 -13.28 -6.77 2.26
C PHE A 76 -12.41 -6.62 3.51
N TYR A 77 -11.27 -5.93 3.41
CA TYR A 77 -10.40 -5.72 4.58
C TYR A 77 -11.07 -4.82 5.63
N VAL A 78 -11.67 -3.71 5.23
CA VAL A 78 -12.34 -2.77 6.12
C VAL A 78 -13.49 -3.44 6.90
N ASN A 79 -14.24 -4.33 6.25
CA ASN A 79 -15.43 -4.96 6.86
C ASN A 79 -15.13 -6.23 7.66
N ASN A 80 -13.97 -6.87 7.47
CA ASN A 80 -13.68 -8.16 8.11
C ASN A 80 -12.60 -8.12 9.18
N TYR A 81 -11.88 -6.99 9.30
CA TYR A 81 -10.81 -6.85 10.28
C TYR A 81 -10.98 -5.59 11.11
N THR A 82 -10.54 -5.63 12.37
CA THR A 82 -10.55 -4.51 13.32
C THR A 82 -9.17 -4.36 13.97
N ASP A 83 -8.96 -3.25 14.67
CA ASP A 83 -7.69 -2.93 15.32
C ASP A 83 -6.50 -2.93 14.33
N VAL A 84 -6.79 -2.61 13.07
CA VAL A 84 -5.78 -2.62 12.00
C VAL A 84 -4.80 -1.47 12.20
N LYS A 85 -3.51 -1.79 12.14
CA LYS A 85 -2.41 -0.82 12.24
C LYS A 85 -1.28 -1.15 11.27
N PHE A 86 -0.71 -0.10 10.68
CA PHE A 86 0.50 -0.17 9.89
C PHE A 86 1.70 0.29 10.72
N ASN A 87 2.41 -0.65 11.31
CA ASN A 87 3.45 -0.39 12.30
C ASN A 87 4.83 -0.23 11.65
N ASN A 88 5.66 0.64 12.27
CA ASN A 88 7.04 0.90 11.87
C ASN A 88 7.20 1.22 10.37
N PRO A 89 6.39 2.14 9.81
CA PRO A 89 6.41 2.42 8.39
C PRO A 89 7.74 3.06 7.97
N VAL A 90 8.32 2.54 6.89
CA VAL A 90 9.44 3.15 6.18
C VAL A 90 8.93 3.63 4.83
N TRP A 91 8.96 4.94 4.61
CA TRP A 91 8.53 5.59 3.37
C TRP A 91 9.75 5.99 2.56
N LEU A 92 9.84 5.52 1.31
CA LEU A 92 10.95 5.79 0.41
C LEU A 92 10.44 6.35 -0.91
N PRO A 93 11.20 7.26 -1.56
CA PRO A 93 10.91 7.66 -2.92
C PRO A 93 11.15 6.48 -3.88
N GLY A 94 10.28 6.34 -4.88
CA GLY A 94 10.54 5.49 -6.00
C GLY A 94 11.46 6.14 -7.03
N ILE A 95 11.92 5.35 -7.97
CA ILE A 95 12.81 5.79 -9.05
C ILE A 95 12.29 5.27 -10.39
N ASP A 96 12.39 6.08 -11.41
CA ASP A 96 12.24 5.66 -12.80
C ASP A 96 13.39 4.73 -13.20
N THR A 97 13.06 3.53 -13.65
CA THR A 97 14.03 2.46 -13.91
C THR A 97 14.91 2.71 -15.13
N LEU A 98 14.54 3.65 -16.02
CA LEU A 98 15.32 4.00 -17.21
C LEU A 98 16.32 5.11 -16.90
N THR A 99 15.87 6.12 -16.15
CA THR A 99 16.67 7.31 -15.85
C THR A 99 17.41 7.22 -14.52
N MET A 100 17.02 6.28 -13.66
CA MET A 100 17.50 6.11 -12.29
C MET A 100 17.32 7.36 -11.41
N LYS A 101 16.32 8.18 -11.74
CA LYS A 101 15.98 9.40 -10.98
C LYS A 101 14.68 9.19 -10.20
N PRO A 102 14.51 9.88 -9.06
CA PRO A 102 13.24 9.93 -8.37
C PRO A 102 12.11 10.38 -9.31
N ASP A 103 10.97 9.68 -9.29
CA ASP A 103 9.85 9.87 -10.21
C ASP A 103 8.56 10.34 -9.50
N GLY A 104 8.63 10.66 -8.22
CA GLY A 104 7.49 11.07 -7.40
C GLY A 104 6.67 9.91 -6.84
N SER A 105 6.94 8.70 -7.28
CA SER A 105 6.29 7.51 -6.71
C SER A 105 6.73 7.24 -5.27
N VAL A 106 5.92 6.49 -4.54
CA VAL A 106 6.14 6.19 -3.11
C VAL A 106 6.25 4.68 -2.92
N ARG A 107 7.19 4.28 -2.09
CA ARG A 107 7.36 2.89 -1.62
C ARG A 107 7.19 2.86 -0.11
N ALA A 108 6.39 1.92 0.39
CA ALA A 108 6.13 1.77 1.81
C ALA A 108 6.44 0.35 2.26
N TYR A 109 7.19 0.25 3.34
CA TYR A 109 7.46 -1.01 4.04
C TYR A 109 6.92 -0.89 5.45
N GLY A 110 6.31 -1.93 5.97
CA GLY A 110 5.80 -1.93 7.32
C GLY A 110 5.22 -3.26 7.73
N VAL A 111 4.65 -3.29 8.91
CA VAL A 111 4.01 -4.49 9.47
C VAL A 111 2.54 -4.18 9.70
N TRP A 112 1.68 -4.84 8.95
CA TRP A 112 0.26 -4.84 9.24
C TRP A 112 -0.05 -5.75 10.40
N THR A 113 -0.80 -5.24 11.37
CA THR A 113 -1.39 -6.01 12.46
C THR A 113 -2.88 -5.74 12.51
N GLY A 114 -3.64 -6.65 13.10
CA GLY A 114 -5.08 -6.50 13.27
C GLY A 114 -5.70 -7.78 13.77
N LYS A 115 -7.04 -7.81 13.78
CA LYS A 115 -7.84 -8.90 14.31
C LYS A 115 -9.00 -9.20 13.38
N SER A 116 -9.26 -10.48 13.10
CA SER A 116 -10.47 -10.91 12.38
C SER A 116 -11.71 -10.68 13.26
N ILE A 117 -12.70 -9.97 12.72
CA ILE A 117 -13.97 -9.71 13.39
C ILE A 117 -14.72 -11.02 13.68
N SER A 118 -14.70 -11.96 12.73
CA SER A 118 -15.47 -13.21 12.82
C SER A 118 -14.89 -14.24 13.80
N THR A 119 -13.56 -14.24 14.04
CA THR A 119 -12.91 -15.26 14.86
C THR A 119 -12.20 -14.71 16.07
N GLY A 120 -11.93 -13.41 16.11
CA GLY A 120 -11.10 -12.76 17.13
C GLY A 120 -9.60 -13.09 17.02
N ARG A 121 -9.17 -13.85 15.98
CA ARG A 121 -7.74 -14.17 15.80
C ARG A 121 -6.98 -12.97 15.29
N GLU A 122 -5.80 -12.78 15.84
CA GLU A 122 -4.89 -11.69 15.47
C GLU A 122 -3.96 -12.11 14.33
N PHE A 123 -3.55 -11.14 13.51
CA PHE A 123 -2.51 -11.31 12.50
C PHE A 123 -1.41 -10.27 12.66
N SER A 124 -0.23 -10.64 12.17
CA SER A 124 0.91 -9.74 12.00
C SER A 124 1.66 -10.19 10.76
N MET A 125 1.87 -9.28 9.81
CA MET A 125 2.55 -9.61 8.55
C MET A 125 3.36 -8.44 8.02
N THR A 126 4.57 -8.73 7.56
CA THR A 126 5.41 -7.77 6.85
C THR A 126 4.83 -7.54 5.46
N SER A 127 4.86 -6.30 5.01
CA SER A 127 4.37 -5.92 3.69
C SER A 127 5.26 -4.91 3.00
N TYR A 128 5.15 -4.89 1.69
CA TYR A 128 5.66 -3.84 0.83
C TYR A 128 4.51 -3.32 -0.05
N HIS A 129 4.45 -2.01 -0.23
CA HIS A 129 3.49 -1.33 -1.09
C HIS A 129 4.21 -0.37 -2.03
N ASN A 130 3.71 -0.24 -3.25
CA ASN A 130 4.13 0.83 -4.16
C ASN A 130 2.91 1.63 -4.61
N PHE A 131 3.15 2.91 -4.85
CA PHE A 131 2.13 3.85 -5.30
C PHE A 131 2.72 4.75 -6.37
N ASP A 132 2.04 4.85 -7.52
CA ASP A 132 2.34 5.82 -8.56
C ASP A 132 1.17 6.80 -8.67
N PHE A 133 1.46 8.07 -8.99
CA PHE A 133 0.51 9.16 -8.87
C PHE A 133 0.39 9.96 -10.16
N GLU A 134 -0.82 10.41 -10.47
CA GLU A 134 -1.10 11.37 -11.53
C GLU A 134 -2.29 12.23 -11.12
N GLY A 135 -2.24 13.54 -11.39
CA GLY A 135 -3.32 14.48 -11.08
C GLY A 135 -3.75 14.52 -9.61
N GLY A 136 -2.84 14.21 -8.67
CA GLY A 136 -3.15 14.18 -7.24
C GLY A 136 -3.95 12.94 -6.79
N LYS A 137 -3.91 11.86 -7.57
CA LYS A 137 -4.55 10.58 -7.27
C LYS A 137 -3.56 9.42 -7.44
N ILE A 138 -3.81 8.32 -6.74
CA ILE A 138 -3.13 7.05 -6.95
C ILE A 138 -3.68 6.42 -8.24
N VAL A 139 -2.83 6.28 -9.25
CA VAL A 139 -3.19 5.67 -10.55
C VAL A 139 -2.65 4.26 -10.70
N ARG A 140 -1.68 3.88 -9.87
CA ARG A 140 -1.19 2.52 -9.77
C ARG A 140 -0.82 2.21 -8.34
N THR A 141 -1.20 1.02 -7.88
CA THR A 141 -0.75 0.48 -6.60
C THR A 141 -0.40 -0.99 -6.74
N GLY A 142 0.39 -1.49 -5.81
CA GLY A 142 0.68 -2.92 -5.69
C GLY A 142 0.96 -3.25 -4.24
N GLU A 143 0.39 -4.36 -3.82
CA GLU A 143 0.43 -4.83 -2.47
C GLU A 143 1.13 -6.19 -2.41
N TYR A 144 2.18 -6.31 -1.62
CA TYR A 144 3.03 -7.50 -1.56
C TYR A 144 3.13 -8.01 -0.13
N PHE A 145 2.28 -8.97 0.19
CA PHE A 145 2.26 -9.73 1.43
C PHE A 145 1.46 -11.03 1.23
N ASP A 146 1.53 -11.96 2.16
CA ASP A 146 0.78 -13.23 2.08
C ASP A 146 -0.68 -13.04 2.51
N ALA A 147 -1.48 -12.37 1.67
CA ALA A 147 -2.88 -12.11 1.94
C ALA A 147 -3.70 -13.40 2.06
N THR A 148 -3.49 -14.35 1.17
CA THR A 148 -4.22 -15.62 1.16
C THR A 148 -3.88 -16.45 2.40
N GLY A 149 -2.62 -16.51 2.78
CA GLY A 149 -2.19 -17.18 4.02
C GLY A 149 -2.78 -16.52 5.26
N MET A 150 -2.78 -15.19 5.32
CA MET A 150 -3.39 -14.44 6.41
C MET A 150 -4.89 -14.71 6.53
N VAL A 151 -5.65 -14.55 5.44
CA VAL A 151 -7.10 -14.81 5.42
C VAL A 151 -7.41 -16.25 5.86
N SER A 152 -6.63 -17.23 5.39
CA SER A 152 -6.80 -18.64 5.77
C SER A 152 -6.48 -18.89 7.24
N ALA A 153 -5.45 -18.22 7.78
CA ALA A 153 -5.00 -18.42 9.17
C ALA A 153 -5.98 -17.83 10.19
N VAL A 154 -6.53 -16.64 9.90
CA VAL A 154 -7.38 -15.93 10.86
C VAL A 154 -8.87 -16.01 10.56
N GLY A 155 -9.25 -16.46 9.37
CA GLY A 155 -10.65 -16.64 8.98
C GLY A 155 -11.33 -17.83 9.70
N PRO A 156 -12.64 -17.99 9.52
CA PRO A 156 -13.36 -19.12 10.05
C PRO A 156 -12.83 -20.43 9.43
N VAL A 157 -12.67 -21.46 10.25
CA VAL A 157 -12.22 -22.79 9.77
C VAL A 157 -13.28 -23.35 8.82
N GLN A 158 -12.94 -23.50 7.55
CA GLN A 158 -13.78 -24.24 6.62
C GLN A 158 -13.71 -25.71 6.99
N ARG A 159 -14.77 -26.23 7.63
CA ARG A 159 -14.91 -27.66 7.84
C ARG A 159 -15.22 -28.29 6.48
N ASN A 160 -14.24 -28.96 5.88
CA ASN A 160 -14.50 -29.84 4.76
C ASN A 160 -15.51 -30.90 5.22
N VAL A 161 -16.76 -30.76 4.79
CA VAL A 161 -17.77 -31.80 4.97
C VAL A 161 -17.37 -32.92 4.02
N ILE A 162 -16.72 -33.95 4.54
CA ILE A 162 -16.45 -35.18 3.80
C ILE A 162 -17.80 -35.82 3.61
N VAL A 163 -18.44 -35.64 2.45
CA VAL A 163 -19.61 -36.38 2.03
C VAL A 163 -19.13 -37.82 1.76
N LYS A 164 -19.37 -38.72 2.70
CA LYS A 164 -19.21 -40.15 2.43
C LYS A 164 -20.28 -40.55 1.41
N VAL A 165 -19.86 -40.68 0.16
CA VAL A 165 -20.71 -41.33 -0.87
C VAL A 165 -20.79 -42.81 -0.50
N SER A 166 -21.90 -43.22 0.05
CA SER A 166 -22.20 -44.63 0.23
C SER A 166 -22.39 -45.25 -1.17
N LYS A 167 -21.50 -46.15 -1.55
CA LYS A 167 -21.71 -46.98 -2.74
C LYS A 167 -22.83 -47.98 -2.41
N SER A 168 -23.96 -47.80 -3.07
CA SER A 168 -25.04 -48.84 -3.19
C SER A 168 -24.61 -49.89 -4.17
#